data_a12617d6ef023de6445d9db5d339dfd4
#
_entry.id   a12617d6ef023de6445d9db5d339dfd4
#
_cell.length_a   1.000
_cell.length_b   1.000
_cell.length_c   1.000
_cell.angle_alpha   90.00
_cell.angle_beta   90.00
_cell.angle_gamma   90.00
#
_symmetry.space_group_name_H-M   'P 1'
#
loop_
_entity.id
_entity.type
_entity.pdbx_description
1 polymer ?
#
loop_
_entity_poly.entity_id
_entity_poly.type
_entity_poly.pdbx_seq_one_letter_code
_entity_poly.pdbx_strand_id
1 'polypeptide(L)'
;MKVEGFSQFGTTERTAGAIRNILDYEGVVAPHTREPFTEALLMGIGGGLGAEYATWAFTPIDPSRPRKAKLYLRFHHVKNYIDKNEESLLPKIANRLGVTLTVKETASKDRANEFLLESLKSGKPVITSLSVWHSQYMRREVKEQYIQDPNFFPLLLYDEHVSFLPYFTLPYPWINHNLTIIYGFEEESNQVLLTDSSTKPHTLTIPQFNLSRGIIKSRKNTGLVLDPPSKITNLHQAVRAGIHDCVESLLHEKSVVSGANLRVETWNAIAKTLANPTAKRGWLTLFNEGWQLFDTLTRLHAQITFHNSDGGALRSSYSDFLQEASDILKKPQLCKIANQFANIGIMWDDLSVEALPDDTPQLQAARRTAQEWNALFKIHGEAAKKRLDAAAMKIQTIRAEVSETFPLTEKELIALFQDMSTRFAEIYEAEKIALKALKNLL
;
A
#
# COMPACT_ATOMS: atom_id res chain seq x y z
N MET A 1 26.35 15.25 2.08
CA MET A 1 25.86 15.22 3.48
C MET A 1 25.05 13.95 3.69
N LYS A 2 25.35 13.16 4.74
CA LYS A 2 24.72 11.86 5.01
C LYS A 2 24.52 11.70 6.52
N VAL A 3 23.42 11.08 6.92
CA VAL A 3 23.21 10.70 8.31
C VAL A 3 24.08 9.49 8.62
N GLU A 4 25.03 9.66 9.53
CA GLU A 4 25.98 8.60 9.90
C GLU A 4 25.28 7.47 10.66
N GLY A 5 25.67 6.23 10.38
CA GLY A 5 25.12 5.05 11.06
C GLY A 5 23.71 4.64 10.60
N PHE A 6 23.05 5.40 9.73
CA PHE A 6 21.73 4.99 9.22
C PHE A 6 21.86 3.75 8.32
N SER A 7 21.27 2.64 8.75
CA SER A 7 21.33 1.33 8.08
C SER A 7 19.99 0.58 8.07
N GLN A 8 18.92 1.26 8.43
CA GLN A 8 17.57 0.71 8.54
C GLN A 8 16.88 0.76 7.17
N PHE A 9 16.72 -0.40 6.54
CA PHE A 9 16.15 -0.55 5.20
C PHE A 9 15.02 -1.56 5.18
N GLY A 10 14.14 -1.41 4.20
CA GLY A 10 13.02 -2.30 3.98
C GLY A 10 11.82 -1.99 4.87
N THR A 11 10.65 -2.11 4.28
CA THR A 11 9.36 -1.97 4.97
C THR A 11 8.32 -2.87 4.29
N THR A 12 7.39 -3.39 5.04
CA THR A 12 6.21 -4.10 4.53
C THR A 12 5.04 -3.13 4.41
N GLU A 13 4.61 -2.53 5.53
CA GLU A 13 3.70 -1.39 5.53
C GLU A 13 4.54 -0.12 5.60
N ARG A 14 4.46 0.70 4.56
CA ARG A 14 5.39 1.82 4.35
C ARG A 14 5.42 2.84 5.47
N THR A 15 4.27 3.13 6.07
CA THR A 15 4.18 4.16 7.12
C THR A 15 4.70 3.63 8.44
N ALA A 16 4.24 2.47 8.86
CA ALA A 16 4.72 1.83 10.09
C ALA A 16 6.20 1.47 9.96
N GLY A 17 6.62 0.97 8.79
CA GLY A 17 8.01 0.65 8.51
C GLY A 17 8.93 1.88 8.51
N ALA A 18 8.48 3.02 7.97
CA ALA A 18 9.26 4.25 8.05
C ALA A 18 9.46 4.73 9.50
N ILE A 19 8.40 4.65 10.31
CA ILE A 19 8.49 4.98 11.74
C ILE A 19 9.40 3.99 12.46
N ARG A 20 9.24 2.68 12.23
CA ARG A 20 10.12 1.64 12.78
C ARG A 20 11.58 1.92 12.49
N ASN A 21 11.92 2.20 11.24
CA ASN A 21 13.28 2.45 10.82
C ASN A 21 13.90 3.66 11.51
N ILE A 22 13.12 4.72 11.75
CA ILE A 22 13.62 5.90 12.48
C ILE A 22 13.72 5.61 13.99
N LEU A 23 12.75 4.94 14.60
CA LEU A 23 12.83 4.56 16.02
C LEU A 23 14.04 3.65 16.28
N ASP A 24 14.29 2.68 15.40
CA ASP A 24 15.43 1.78 15.50
C ASP A 24 16.77 2.53 15.32
N TYR A 25 16.86 3.45 14.35
CA TYR A 25 18.02 4.31 14.17
C TYR A 25 18.31 5.17 15.42
N GLU A 26 17.28 5.72 16.05
CA GLU A 26 17.37 6.52 17.28
C GLU A 26 17.58 5.66 18.56
N GLY A 27 17.68 4.34 18.42
CA GLY A 27 17.87 3.40 19.53
C GLY A 27 16.66 3.26 20.45
N VAL A 28 15.47 3.62 19.99
CA VAL A 28 14.23 3.53 20.76
C VAL A 28 13.61 2.14 20.60
N VAL A 29 13.56 1.41 21.70
CA VAL A 29 13.04 0.04 21.76
C VAL A 29 11.63 -0.04 22.33
N ALA A 30 10.90 -1.10 21.99
CA ALA A 30 9.59 -1.38 22.52
C ALA A 30 9.70 -1.79 24.02
N PRO A 31 9.00 -1.10 24.93
CA PRO A 31 9.19 -1.29 26.39
C PRO A 31 8.91 -2.71 26.91
N HIS A 32 8.07 -3.48 26.22
CA HIS A 32 7.63 -4.82 26.64
C HIS A 32 8.62 -5.93 26.25
N THR A 33 9.34 -5.77 25.14
CA THR A 33 10.32 -6.74 24.65
C THR A 33 11.77 -6.30 24.83
N ARG A 34 12.02 -4.99 24.85
CA ARG A 34 13.34 -4.33 24.75
C ARG A 34 14.04 -4.56 23.39
N GLU A 35 13.26 -4.90 22.39
CA GLU A 35 13.67 -5.07 21.00
C GLU A 35 13.12 -3.92 20.14
N PRO A 36 13.57 -3.72 18.90
CA PRO A 36 12.97 -2.77 17.99
C PRO A 36 11.45 -2.94 17.87
N PHE A 37 10.74 -1.84 17.62
CA PHE A 37 9.31 -1.91 17.36
C PHE A 37 9.01 -2.76 16.12
N THR A 38 7.99 -3.60 16.16
CA THR A 38 7.49 -4.31 14.99
C THR A 38 6.61 -3.41 14.12
N GLU A 39 6.57 -3.63 12.81
CA GLU A 39 5.63 -2.91 11.94
C GLU A 39 4.18 -3.25 12.28
N ALA A 40 3.92 -4.49 12.71
CA ALA A 40 2.61 -4.94 13.16
C ALA A 40 2.12 -4.12 14.35
N LEU A 41 2.97 -3.93 15.37
CA LEU A 41 2.64 -3.12 16.54
C LEU A 41 2.34 -1.66 16.16
N LEU A 42 3.19 -1.06 15.34
CA LEU A 42 3.01 0.32 14.91
C LEU A 42 1.75 0.51 14.04
N MET A 43 1.50 -0.41 13.10
CA MET A 43 0.27 -0.43 12.30
C MET A 43 -0.96 -0.53 13.19
N GLY A 44 -0.96 -1.44 14.15
CA GLY A 44 -2.05 -1.61 15.11
C GLY A 44 -2.27 -0.38 15.97
N ILE A 45 -1.21 0.25 16.49
CA ILE A 45 -1.27 1.52 17.22
C ILE A 45 -1.91 2.62 16.36
N GLY A 46 -1.66 2.63 15.06
CA GLY A 46 -2.25 3.59 14.12
C GLY A 46 -3.74 3.40 13.83
N GLY A 47 -4.35 2.32 14.28
CA GLY A 47 -5.75 1.98 14.02
C GLY A 47 -5.94 0.73 13.14
N GLY A 48 -4.82 0.10 12.72
CA GLY A 48 -4.82 -1.23 12.11
C GLY A 48 -5.53 -1.33 10.75
N LEU A 49 -6.56 -2.14 10.71
CA LEU A 49 -7.25 -2.56 9.49
C LEU A 49 -8.26 -1.55 8.95
N GLY A 50 -8.49 -1.62 7.64
CA GLY A 50 -9.54 -0.93 6.92
C GLY A 50 -10.22 -1.85 5.91
N ALA A 51 -11.32 -1.37 5.33
CA ALA A 51 -12.05 -2.04 4.28
C ALA A 51 -12.64 -1.01 3.31
N GLU A 52 -11.91 -0.70 2.26
CA GLU A 52 -12.38 0.25 1.24
C GLU A 52 -12.48 -0.44 -0.12
N TYR A 53 -13.59 -0.21 -0.79
CA TYR A 53 -13.83 -0.66 -2.15
C TYR A 53 -14.38 0.50 -2.98
N ALA A 54 -13.80 0.70 -4.13
CA ALA A 54 -14.31 1.61 -5.13
C ALA A 54 -14.07 1.07 -6.54
N THR A 55 -14.97 1.38 -7.43
CA THR A 55 -14.75 1.26 -8.86
C THR A 55 -14.69 2.67 -9.44
N TRP A 56 -13.57 3.02 -10.01
CA TRP A 56 -13.37 4.35 -10.60
C TRP A 56 -13.66 4.28 -12.09
N ALA A 57 -14.63 5.06 -12.54
CA ALA A 57 -14.83 5.27 -13.97
C ALA A 57 -13.92 6.41 -14.46
N PHE A 58 -12.95 6.07 -15.29
CA PHE A 58 -12.09 7.07 -15.94
C PHE A 58 -12.75 7.58 -17.20
N THR A 59 -12.78 8.89 -17.35
CA THR A 59 -13.06 9.51 -18.64
C THR A 59 -11.74 9.53 -19.41
N PRO A 60 -11.61 8.83 -20.53
CA PRO A 60 -10.43 8.94 -21.38
C PRO A 60 -10.17 10.38 -21.79
N ILE A 61 -8.91 10.72 -22.09
CA ILE A 61 -8.56 12.04 -22.66
C ILE A 61 -9.26 12.21 -24.00
N ASP A 62 -9.35 11.13 -24.78
CA ASP A 62 -10.19 11.07 -25.96
C ASP A 62 -11.67 10.86 -25.57
N PRO A 63 -12.53 11.88 -25.67
CA PRO A 63 -13.92 11.78 -25.28
C PRO A 63 -14.74 10.77 -26.12
N SER A 64 -14.21 10.35 -27.29
CA SER A 64 -14.84 9.34 -28.14
C SER A 64 -14.71 7.92 -27.57
N ARG A 65 -13.77 7.68 -26.64
CA ARG A 65 -13.60 6.38 -26.01
C ARG A 65 -14.55 6.18 -24.83
N PRO A 66 -15.10 4.97 -24.65
CA PRO A 66 -15.98 4.69 -23.52
C PRO A 66 -15.26 4.84 -22.20
N ARG A 67 -16.00 5.25 -21.16
CA ARG A 67 -15.49 5.28 -19.78
C ARG A 67 -15.14 3.86 -19.34
N LYS A 68 -13.93 3.68 -18.80
CA LYS A 68 -13.44 2.38 -18.33
C LYS A 68 -13.36 2.36 -16.81
N ALA A 69 -13.79 1.28 -16.19
CA ALA A 69 -13.74 1.11 -14.74
C ALA A 69 -12.42 0.44 -14.31
N LYS A 70 -11.92 0.79 -13.12
CA LYS A 70 -10.81 0.12 -12.44
C LYS A 70 -11.18 -0.21 -11.02
N LEU A 71 -10.74 -1.38 -10.56
CA LEU A 71 -10.89 -1.82 -9.18
C LEU A 71 -9.91 -1.06 -8.27
N TYR A 72 -10.41 -0.65 -7.11
CA TYR A 72 -9.61 -0.15 -6.01
C TYR A 72 -10.06 -0.82 -4.71
N LEU A 73 -9.10 -1.38 -3.99
CA LEU A 73 -9.28 -1.94 -2.66
C LEU A 73 -8.24 -1.35 -1.71
N ARG A 74 -8.60 -1.20 -0.44
CA ARG A 74 -7.68 -0.82 0.61
C ARG A 74 -7.98 -1.63 1.87
N PHE A 75 -6.93 -2.14 2.49
CA PHE A 75 -7.02 -3.03 3.64
C PHE A 75 -6.52 -2.41 4.95
N HIS A 76 -5.94 -1.22 4.90
CA HIS A 76 -5.50 -0.48 6.09
C HIS A 76 -6.43 0.69 6.39
N HIS A 77 -6.52 1.00 7.69
CA HIS A 77 -7.31 2.14 8.17
C HIS A 77 -6.52 3.40 7.93
N VAL A 78 -6.78 4.16 6.87
CA VAL A 78 -6.40 5.58 6.81
C VAL A 78 -6.85 6.34 5.59
N LYS A 79 -7.19 7.60 5.82
CA LYS A 79 -7.60 8.53 4.76
C LYS A 79 -6.43 9.14 3.98
N ASN A 80 -5.26 9.34 4.59
CA ASN A 80 -4.08 9.91 3.92
C ASN A 80 -2.80 9.63 4.72
N TYR A 81 -1.70 9.30 4.03
CA TYR A 81 -0.43 8.94 4.67
C TYR A 81 0.32 10.13 5.28
N ILE A 82 0.12 11.33 4.76
CA ILE A 82 0.82 12.56 5.13
C ILE A 82 -0.16 13.73 5.06
N ASP A 83 -1.20 13.72 5.84
CA ASP A 83 -2.02 14.90 6.04
C ASP A 83 -1.70 15.47 7.41
N LYS A 84 -1.75 16.80 7.58
CA LYS A 84 -1.67 17.48 8.89
C LYS A 84 -2.78 17.05 9.84
N ASN A 85 -3.76 16.34 9.31
CA ASN A 85 -4.85 15.83 10.10
C ASN A 85 -4.32 14.78 11.06
N GLU A 86 -4.53 14.97 12.36
CA GLU A 86 -4.16 14.03 13.43
C GLU A 86 -4.76 12.63 13.22
N GLU A 87 -5.71 12.48 12.31
CA GLU A 87 -6.29 11.20 11.91
C GLU A 87 -5.47 10.43 10.87
N SER A 88 -4.40 11.01 10.30
CA SER A 88 -3.50 10.30 9.39
C SER A 88 -2.61 9.31 10.13
N LEU A 89 -2.23 8.20 9.51
CA LEU A 89 -1.54 7.09 10.16
C LEU A 89 -0.25 7.52 10.86
N LEU A 90 0.64 8.25 10.17
CA LEU A 90 1.93 8.66 10.73
C LEU A 90 1.77 9.62 11.92
N PRO A 91 1.04 10.74 11.81
CA PRO A 91 0.76 11.61 12.97
C PRO A 91 0.08 10.88 14.12
N LYS A 92 -0.85 9.98 13.82
CA LYS A 92 -1.58 9.21 14.84
C LYS A 92 -0.65 8.28 15.62
N ILE A 93 0.24 7.55 14.93
CA ILE A 93 1.24 6.70 15.58
C ILE A 93 2.21 7.56 16.40
N ALA A 94 2.76 8.61 15.80
CA ALA A 94 3.70 9.51 16.47
C ALA A 94 3.09 10.10 17.77
N ASN A 95 1.90 10.66 17.67
CA ASN A 95 1.20 11.26 18.79
C ASN A 95 0.94 10.25 19.92
N ARG A 96 0.46 9.05 19.58
CA ARG A 96 0.19 7.97 20.54
C ARG A 96 1.44 7.45 21.24
N LEU A 97 2.58 7.52 20.60
CA LEU A 97 3.87 7.12 21.19
C LEU A 97 4.60 8.27 21.88
N GLY A 98 4.07 9.50 21.83
CA GLY A 98 4.74 10.69 22.36
C GLY A 98 5.95 11.11 21.52
N VAL A 99 6.00 10.71 20.25
CA VAL A 99 7.03 11.13 19.29
C VAL A 99 6.67 12.51 18.76
N THR A 100 7.59 13.46 18.88
CA THR A 100 7.38 14.80 18.30
C THR A 100 7.52 14.72 16.80
N LEU A 101 6.53 15.26 16.07
CA LEU A 101 6.50 15.30 14.63
C LEU A 101 6.66 16.73 14.12
N THR A 102 7.78 17.02 13.48
CA THR A 102 8.00 18.30 12.78
C THR A 102 7.61 18.14 11.31
N VAL A 103 6.65 18.95 10.85
CA VAL A 103 6.15 18.93 9.48
C VAL A 103 6.52 20.22 8.77
N LYS A 104 7.23 20.12 7.64
CA LYS A 104 7.49 21.24 6.73
C LYS A 104 6.74 21.02 5.42
N GLU A 105 5.84 21.94 5.10
CA GLU A 105 5.15 21.99 3.81
C GLU A 105 5.46 23.29 3.10
N THR A 106 5.95 23.23 1.88
CA THR A 106 6.24 24.42 1.08
C THR A 106 6.15 24.11 -0.43
N ALA A 107 5.61 25.06 -1.18
CA ALA A 107 5.62 25.02 -2.63
C ALA A 107 7.02 25.33 -3.21
N SER A 108 7.91 25.95 -2.43
CA SER A 108 9.27 26.27 -2.83
C SER A 108 10.17 25.04 -2.69
N LYS A 109 10.75 24.62 -3.80
CA LYS A 109 11.77 23.56 -3.86
C LYS A 109 12.97 23.92 -2.97
N ASP A 110 13.44 25.16 -3.02
CA ASP A 110 14.64 25.60 -2.32
C ASP A 110 14.43 25.57 -0.79
N ARG A 111 13.30 26.09 -0.30
CA ARG A 111 12.95 25.99 1.12
C ARG A 111 12.77 24.54 1.60
N ALA A 112 12.30 23.68 0.72
CA ALA A 112 12.18 22.26 1.06
C ALA A 112 13.54 21.56 1.10
N ASN A 113 14.47 21.94 0.22
CA ASN A 113 15.85 21.45 0.25
C ASN A 113 16.61 22.01 1.48
N GLU A 114 16.42 23.27 1.81
CA GLU A 114 17.00 23.89 3.02
C GLU A 114 16.59 23.10 4.28
N PHE A 115 15.29 22.86 4.48
CA PHE A 115 14.81 22.03 5.59
C PHE A 115 15.40 20.63 5.59
N LEU A 116 15.49 19.97 4.42
CA LEU A 116 16.10 18.65 4.28
C LEU A 116 17.58 18.69 4.72
N LEU A 117 18.34 19.64 4.20
CA LEU A 117 19.78 19.78 4.51
C LEU A 117 20.02 20.09 5.99
N GLU A 118 19.23 20.98 6.59
CA GLU A 118 19.31 21.29 8.03
C GLU A 118 19.02 20.05 8.88
N SER A 119 18.00 19.28 8.52
CA SER A 119 17.64 18.05 9.22
C SER A 119 18.76 17.00 9.13
N LEU A 120 19.30 16.76 7.93
CA LEU A 120 20.41 15.81 7.74
C LEU A 120 21.69 16.26 8.46
N LYS A 121 21.98 17.58 8.52
CA LYS A 121 23.09 18.14 9.33
C LYS A 121 22.95 17.83 10.81
N SER A 122 21.71 17.80 11.30
CA SER A 122 21.39 17.49 12.68
C SER A 122 21.33 15.98 12.94
N GLY A 123 21.74 15.14 12.00
CA GLY A 123 21.68 13.68 12.10
C GLY A 123 20.28 13.10 11.97
N LYS A 124 19.30 13.87 11.47
CA LYS A 124 17.89 13.44 11.40
C LYS A 124 17.47 13.05 10.00
N PRO A 125 17.09 11.78 9.76
CA PRO A 125 16.50 11.38 8.50
C PRO A 125 15.15 12.08 8.27
N VAL A 126 14.81 12.33 7.00
CA VAL A 126 13.58 13.03 6.63
C VAL A 126 12.65 12.09 5.88
N ILE A 127 11.45 11.89 6.39
CA ILE A 127 10.37 11.20 5.65
C ILE A 127 9.79 12.18 4.63
N THR A 128 9.64 11.74 3.41
CA THR A 128 8.96 12.50 2.35
C THR A 128 8.13 11.58 1.47
N SER A 129 7.29 12.17 0.64
CA SER A 129 6.49 11.44 -0.34
C SER A 129 7.04 11.67 -1.72
N LEU A 130 7.39 10.60 -2.42
CA LEU A 130 7.90 10.65 -3.78
C LEU A 130 6.90 10.01 -4.76
N SER A 131 6.76 10.61 -5.93
CA SER A 131 6.04 9.99 -7.04
C SER A 131 6.86 8.82 -7.59
N VAL A 132 6.31 7.63 -7.54
CA VAL A 132 6.95 6.41 -8.08
C VAL A 132 7.28 6.54 -9.56
N TRP A 133 6.45 7.26 -10.31
CA TRP A 133 6.62 7.51 -11.74
C TRP A 133 7.92 8.24 -12.11
N HIS A 134 8.43 9.07 -11.20
CA HIS A 134 9.62 9.87 -11.42
C HIS A 134 10.85 9.26 -10.71
N SER A 135 10.67 8.11 -10.07
CA SER A 135 11.78 7.34 -9.47
C SER A 135 12.48 6.46 -10.51
N GLN A 136 13.59 5.82 -10.11
CA GLN A 136 14.33 4.90 -10.99
C GLN A 136 13.56 3.62 -11.36
N TYR A 137 12.47 3.31 -10.63
CA TYR A 137 11.64 2.14 -10.88
C TYR A 137 10.83 2.22 -12.18
N MET A 138 10.71 3.41 -12.75
CA MET A 138 10.05 3.60 -14.02
C MET A 138 10.96 3.12 -15.16
N ARG A 139 10.39 2.45 -16.15
CA ARG A 139 11.14 2.02 -17.32
C ARG A 139 11.81 3.21 -17.99
N ARG A 140 13.08 3.04 -18.38
CA ARG A 140 13.86 4.13 -18.96
C ARG A 140 13.24 4.67 -20.23
N GLU A 141 12.73 3.80 -21.09
CA GLU A 141 12.07 4.16 -22.35
C GLU A 141 10.82 5.04 -22.14
N VAL A 142 10.03 4.69 -21.13
CA VAL A 142 8.84 5.46 -20.74
C VAL A 142 9.22 6.83 -20.20
N LYS A 143 10.30 6.91 -19.41
CA LYS A 143 10.83 8.19 -18.92
C LYS A 143 11.35 9.08 -20.07
N GLU A 144 12.09 8.50 -21.00
CA GLU A 144 12.68 9.23 -22.12
C GLU A 144 11.59 9.78 -23.03
N GLN A 145 10.56 8.98 -23.35
CA GLN A 145 9.41 9.44 -24.13
C GLN A 145 8.61 10.55 -23.41
N TYR A 146 8.42 10.44 -22.11
CA TYR A 146 7.75 11.49 -21.33
C TYR A 146 8.56 12.79 -21.28
N ILE A 147 9.89 12.72 -21.17
CA ILE A 147 10.77 13.90 -21.17
C ILE A 147 10.75 14.57 -22.53
N GLN A 148 10.67 13.79 -23.62
CA GLN A 148 10.62 14.31 -24.99
C GLN A 148 9.26 14.88 -25.37
N ASP A 149 8.18 14.27 -24.87
CA ASP A 149 6.80 14.72 -25.09
C ASP A 149 5.99 14.67 -23.80
N PRO A 150 5.82 15.80 -23.10
CA PRO A 150 4.98 15.88 -21.90
C PRO A 150 3.51 15.49 -22.15
N ASN A 151 3.02 15.53 -23.38
CA ASN A 151 1.68 15.10 -23.76
C ASN A 151 1.60 13.58 -23.93
N PHE A 152 2.71 12.89 -24.10
CA PHE A 152 2.79 11.43 -24.15
C PHE A 152 2.34 10.80 -22.82
N PHE A 153 2.59 11.47 -21.71
CA PHE A 153 2.21 11.01 -20.37
C PHE A 153 0.69 10.75 -20.20
N PRO A 154 -0.21 11.62 -20.67
CA PRO A 154 -1.63 11.31 -20.71
C PRO A 154 -1.96 10.08 -21.56
N LEU A 155 -1.29 9.87 -22.67
CA LEU A 155 -1.49 8.69 -23.52
C LEU A 155 -1.02 7.41 -22.81
N LEU A 156 0.11 7.45 -22.10
CA LEU A 156 0.58 6.34 -21.28
C LEU A 156 -0.33 6.03 -20.09
N LEU A 157 -0.96 7.05 -19.49
CA LEU A 157 -1.94 6.87 -18.42
C LEU A 157 -3.20 6.16 -18.90
N TYR A 158 -3.51 6.31 -20.18
CA TYR A 158 -4.65 5.69 -20.85
C TYR A 158 -4.23 4.52 -21.73
N ASP A 159 -2.91 4.32 -21.94
CA ASP A 159 -2.42 3.12 -22.60
C ASP A 159 -2.69 1.92 -21.70
N GLU A 160 -3.43 1.01 -22.24
CA GLU A 160 -3.86 -0.24 -21.63
C GLU A 160 -2.69 -1.07 -21.12
N HIS A 161 -1.47 -0.80 -21.62
CA HIS A 161 -0.25 -1.56 -21.32
C HIS A 161 0.51 -1.15 -20.05
N VAL A 162 0.24 0.00 -19.43
CA VAL A 162 1.04 0.51 -18.30
C VAL A 162 0.40 0.25 -16.94
N SER A 163 -0.85 -0.21 -16.86
CA SER A 163 -1.60 -0.32 -15.63
C SER A 163 -1.23 -1.49 -14.71
N PHE A 164 -0.23 -2.30 -15.06
CA PHE A 164 -0.17 -3.70 -14.62
C PHE A 164 0.78 -4.02 -13.47
N LEU A 165 1.84 -3.25 -13.27
CA LEU A 165 2.77 -3.53 -12.19
C LEU A 165 2.24 -3.02 -10.84
N PRO A 166 2.55 -3.67 -9.72
CA PRO A 166 2.09 -3.25 -8.39
C PRO A 166 2.41 -1.79 -8.06
N TYR A 167 3.45 -1.24 -8.69
CA TYR A 167 3.86 0.15 -8.57
C TYR A 167 3.34 1.06 -9.69
N PHE A 168 2.71 0.50 -10.72
CA PHE A 168 2.21 1.22 -11.90
C PHE A 168 0.68 1.27 -11.97
N THR A 169 0.01 0.92 -10.92
CA THR A 169 -1.42 0.56 -10.92
C THR A 169 -2.39 1.72 -10.91
N LEU A 170 -1.96 2.98 -11.01
CA LEU A 170 -2.90 4.10 -11.06
C LEU A 170 -2.54 5.10 -12.17
N PRO A 171 -3.55 5.55 -12.95
CA PRO A 171 -3.33 6.42 -14.09
C PRO A 171 -2.99 7.87 -13.72
N TYR A 172 -2.79 8.16 -12.43
CA TYR A 172 -2.50 9.50 -11.97
C TYR A 172 -1.18 9.53 -11.20
N PRO A 173 -0.16 10.29 -11.66
CA PRO A 173 1.12 10.41 -10.97
C PRO A 173 0.97 10.93 -9.53
N TRP A 174 -0.12 11.62 -9.24
CA TRP A 174 -0.43 12.15 -7.91
C TRP A 174 -1.02 11.14 -6.92
N ILE A 175 -1.36 9.93 -7.36
CA ILE A 175 -1.95 8.91 -6.47
C ILE A 175 -0.91 7.87 -6.03
N ASN A 176 0.13 7.62 -6.82
CA ASN A 176 1.20 6.68 -6.50
C ASN A 176 2.35 7.37 -5.77
N HIS A 177 2.17 7.56 -4.46
CA HIS A 177 3.19 8.05 -3.57
C HIS A 177 3.76 6.95 -2.74
N ASN A 178 5.09 6.88 -2.72
CA ASN A 178 5.79 6.12 -1.73
C ASN A 178 6.28 7.04 -0.63
N LEU A 179 5.98 6.70 0.61
CA LEU A 179 6.71 7.19 1.74
C LEU A 179 8.13 6.66 1.67
N THR A 180 9.07 7.56 1.79
CA THR A 180 10.49 7.30 1.59
C THR A 180 11.27 8.05 2.66
N ILE A 181 12.28 7.44 3.23
CA ILE A 181 13.19 8.10 4.17
C ILE A 181 14.41 8.57 3.39
N ILE A 182 14.70 9.85 3.46
CA ILE A 182 15.92 10.45 2.94
C ILE A 182 16.92 10.51 4.07
N TYR A 183 18.09 9.88 3.89
CA TYR A 183 19.17 9.85 4.87
C TYR A 183 20.48 10.42 4.32
N GLY A 184 20.49 10.89 3.06
CA GLY A 184 21.66 11.54 2.47
C GLY A 184 21.29 12.45 1.30
N PHE A 185 22.07 13.53 1.16
CA PHE A 185 21.98 14.49 0.06
C PHE A 185 23.41 14.93 -0.29
N GLU A 186 23.91 14.48 -1.43
CA GLU A 186 25.30 14.61 -1.85
C GLU A 186 25.36 15.47 -3.12
N GLU A 187 25.66 16.75 -2.96
CA GLU A 187 25.72 17.70 -4.08
C GLU A 187 26.86 17.38 -5.07
N GLU A 188 28.03 16.97 -4.56
CA GLU A 188 29.20 16.65 -5.39
C GLU A 188 28.96 15.47 -6.31
N SER A 189 28.28 14.40 -5.81
CA SER A 189 27.90 13.23 -6.60
C SER A 189 26.55 13.40 -7.30
N ASN A 190 25.86 14.52 -7.09
CA ASN A 190 24.49 14.79 -7.57
C ASN A 190 23.48 13.69 -7.16
N GLN A 191 23.58 13.20 -5.92
CA GLN A 191 22.79 12.07 -5.44
C GLN A 191 22.00 12.38 -4.16
N VAL A 192 20.83 11.76 -4.07
CA VAL A 192 19.99 11.67 -2.86
C VAL A 192 19.91 10.21 -2.46
N LEU A 193 20.31 9.92 -1.22
CA LEU A 193 20.28 8.57 -0.65
C LEU A 193 18.96 8.35 0.08
N LEU A 194 18.28 7.27 -0.25
CA LEU A 194 16.93 7.00 0.26
C LEU A 194 16.67 5.51 0.53
N THR A 195 15.65 5.23 1.32
CA THR A 195 15.15 3.88 1.57
C THR A 195 13.63 3.83 1.49
N ASP A 196 13.11 2.72 1.03
CA ASP A 196 11.68 2.42 0.94
C ASP A 196 11.40 0.94 1.34
N SER A 197 10.51 0.25 0.61
CA SER A 197 10.16 -1.14 0.90
C SER A 197 11.22 -2.18 0.54
N SER A 198 12.27 -1.81 -0.20
CA SER A 198 13.40 -2.71 -0.47
C SER A 198 14.35 -2.80 0.73
N THR A 199 14.93 -3.99 0.96
CA THR A 199 16.01 -4.17 1.94
C THR A 199 17.35 -3.58 1.50
N LYS A 200 17.39 -2.93 0.34
CA LYS A 200 18.56 -2.25 -0.20
C LYS A 200 18.29 -0.74 -0.29
N PRO A 201 19.31 0.08 -0.03
CA PRO A 201 19.21 1.50 -0.26
C PRO A 201 19.07 1.83 -1.74
N HIS A 202 18.50 2.99 -2.01
CA HIS A 202 18.31 3.51 -3.36
C HIS A 202 18.98 4.88 -3.50
N THR A 203 19.22 5.27 -4.73
CA THR A 203 19.73 6.61 -5.08
C THR A 203 18.88 7.23 -6.17
N LEU A 204 18.65 8.53 -6.05
CA LEU A 204 18.10 9.37 -7.12
C LEU A 204 19.07 10.50 -7.41
N THR A 205 19.09 10.97 -8.64
CA THR A 205 19.75 12.27 -8.89
C THR A 205 18.94 13.39 -8.23
N ILE A 206 19.59 14.48 -7.84
CA ILE A 206 18.92 15.64 -7.23
C ILE A 206 17.79 16.17 -8.12
N PRO A 207 17.95 16.32 -9.45
CA PRO A 207 16.84 16.69 -10.33
C PRO A 207 15.66 15.72 -10.29
N GLN A 208 15.90 14.40 -10.33
CA GLN A 208 14.85 13.37 -10.25
C GLN A 208 14.13 13.42 -8.91
N PHE A 209 14.86 13.55 -7.80
CA PHE A 209 14.27 13.71 -6.46
C PHE A 209 13.35 14.93 -6.39
N ASN A 210 13.84 16.08 -6.81
CA ASN A 210 13.08 17.32 -6.79
C ASN A 210 11.82 17.25 -7.66
N LEU A 211 11.92 16.64 -8.84
CA LEU A 211 10.77 16.40 -9.72
C LEU A 211 9.78 15.45 -9.05
N SER A 212 10.25 14.31 -8.55
CA SER A 212 9.42 13.28 -7.93
C SER A 212 8.67 13.78 -6.69
N ARG A 213 9.32 14.62 -5.87
CA ARG A 213 8.72 15.22 -4.68
C ARG A 213 7.75 16.36 -5.03
N GLY A 214 8.11 17.18 -6.03
CA GLY A 214 7.40 18.42 -6.36
C GLY A 214 6.21 18.30 -7.31
N ILE A 215 6.08 17.17 -8.02
CA ILE A 215 5.05 17.02 -9.08
C ILE A 215 3.63 17.08 -8.52
N ILE A 216 3.44 16.79 -7.24
CA ILE A 216 2.14 16.82 -6.61
C ILE A 216 1.99 18.10 -5.85
N LYS A 217 1.39 19.07 -6.52
CA LYS A 217 1.16 20.42 -5.96
C LYS A 217 0.42 20.42 -4.61
N SER A 218 -0.52 19.48 -4.42
CA SER A 218 -1.26 19.35 -3.15
C SER A 218 -0.39 18.89 -1.98
N ARG A 219 0.75 18.22 -2.23
CA ARG A 219 1.69 17.74 -1.20
C ARG A 219 2.80 18.73 -0.86
N LYS A 220 2.95 19.81 -1.64
CA LYS A 220 3.83 20.95 -1.32
C LYS A 220 5.23 20.57 -0.86
N ASN A 221 5.91 19.64 -1.54
CA ASN A 221 7.25 19.18 -1.15
C ASN A 221 7.37 18.85 0.36
N THR A 222 6.40 18.15 0.92
CA THR A 222 6.35 17.87 2.36
C THR A 222 7.56 17.08 2.83
N GLY A 223 8.15 17.51 3.93
CA GLY A 223 9.19 16.80 4.69
C GLY A 223 8.75 16.65 6.14
N LEU A 224 9.04 15.50 6.73
CA LEU A 224 8.66 15.13 8.08
C LEU A 224 9.91 14.65 8.84
N VAL A 225 10.09 15.15 10.05
CA VAL A 225 11.14 14.70 10.97
C VAL A 225 10.47 14.17 12.23
N LEU A 226 10.89 13.01 12.68
CA LEU A 226 10.47 12.39 13.93
C LEU A 226 11.54 12.61 15.00
N ASP A 227 11.12 13.10 16.16
CA ASP A 227 11.93 13.27 17.36
C ASP A 227 11.33 12.39 18.45
N PRO A 228 11.74 11.11 18.57
CA PRO A 228 11.23 10.23 19.61
C PRO A 228 11.81 10.59 20.97
N PRO A 229 11.05 10.38 22.07
CA PRO A 229 11.58 10.45 23.41
C PRO A 229 12.55 9.26 23.63
N SER A 230 13.50 9.41 24.54
CA SER A 230 14.44 8.33 24.89
C SER A 230 13.75 7.07 25.43
N LYS A 231 12.49 7.19 25.87
CA LYS A 231 11.68 6.07 26.38
C LYS A 231 10.20 6.29 26.09
N ILE A 232 9.56 5.30 25.50
CA ILE A 232 8.10 5.28 25.29
C ILE A 232 7.42 4.83 26.61
N THR A 233 6.55 5.66 27.17
CA THR A 233 5.88 5.41 28.46
C THR A 233 4.39 5.11 28.35
N ASN A 234 3.78 5.43 27.23
CA ASN A 234 2.34 5.38 26.99
C ASN A 234 1.89 4.23 26.08
N LEU A 235 2.73 3.19 25.92
CA LEU A 235 2.50 2.07 24.99
C LEU A 235 1.16 1.36 25.25
N HIS A 236 0.83 1.10 26.52
CA HIS A 236 -0.45 0.48 26.91
C HIS A 236 -1.67 1.27 26.39
N GLN A 237 -1.63 2.59 26.54
CA GLN A 237 -2.68 3.50 26.09
C GLN A 237 -2.75 3.55 24.55
N ALA A 238 -1.58 3.60 23.89
CA ALA A 238 -1.45 3.63 22.44
C ALA A 238 -2.05 2.37 21.79
N VAL A 239 -1.73 1.19 22.33
CA VAL A 239 -2.26 -0.10 21.86
C VAL A 239 -3.78 -0.16 22.04
N ARG A 240 -4.29 0.21 23.21
CA ARG A 240 -5.73 0.22 23.47
C ARG A 240 -6.49 1.16 22.52
N ALA A 241 -5.95 2.36 22.29
CA ALA A 241 -6.53 3.32 21.36
C ALA A 241 -6.51 2.80 19.90
N GLY A 242 -5.44 2.11 19.50
CA GLY A 242 -5.35 1.48 18.18
C GLY A 242 -6.39 0.40 17.95
N ILE A 243 -6.59 -0.49 18.94
CA ILE A 243 -7.65 -1.52 18.86
C ILE A 243 -9.03 -0.86 18.79
N HIS A 244 -9.28 0.14 19.62
CA HIS A 244 -10.55 0.88 19.63
C HIS A 244 -10.84 1.49 18.25
N ASP A 245 -9.89 2.20 17.67
CA ASP A 245 -10.05 2.82 16.36
C ASP A 245 -10.33 1.79 15.25
N CYS A 246 -9.64 0.66 15.26
CA CYS A 246 -9.86 -0.41 14.29
C CYS A 246 -11.31 -0.93 14.36
N VAL A 247 -11.77 -1.23 15.56
CA VAL A 247 -13.14 -1.74 15.81
C VAL A 247 -14.19 -0.70 15.40
N GLU A 248 -14.03 0.55 15.86
CA GLU A 248 -14.98 1.62 15.57
C GLU A 248 -15.04 1.93 14.07
N SER A 249 -13.88 1.99 13.39
CA SER A 249 -13.83 2.22 11.95
C SER A 249 -14.53 1.13 11.14
N LEU A 250 -14.30 -0.15 11.49
CA LEU A 250 -14.81 -1.28 10.72
C LEU A 250 -16.26 -1.65 11.04
N LEU A 251 -16.77 -1.35 12.25
CA LEU A 251 -18.13 -1.71 12.67
C LEU A 251 -19.13 -0.54 12.58
N HIS A 252 -18.70 0.73 12.63
CA HIS A 252 -19.65 1.85 12.70
C HIS A 252 -20.19 2.33 11.35
N GLU A 253 -21.48 2.66 11.34
CA GLU A 253 -22.24 3.03 10.15
C GLU A 253 -21.97 4.42 9.55
N LYS A 254 -21.25 5.29 10.24
CA LYS A 254 -21.16 6.72 9.88
C LYS A 254 -19.94 7.14 9.04
N SER A 255 -19.06 6.22 8.69
CA SER A 255 -17.84 6.55 7.94
C SER A 255 -18.07 6.58 6.43
N VAL A 256 -18.87 7.53 5.93
CA VAL A 256 -18.98 7.77 4.49
C VAL A 256 -18.04 8.89 4.10
N VAL A 257 -16.92 8.57 3.48
CA VAL A 257 -16.05 9.54 2.83
C VAL A 257 -16.15 9.33 1.33
N SER A 258 -16.65 10.35 0.63
CA SER A 258 -16.72 10.42 -0.84
C SER A 258 -17.30 9.18 -1.55
N GLY A 259 -18.35 8.55 -1.00
CA GLY A 259 -19.06 7.44 -1.64
C GLY A 259 -18.36 6.08 -1.55
N ALA A 260 -17.24 5.98 -0.85
CA ALA A 260 -16.58 4.70 -0.56
C ALA A 260 -17.10 4.13 0.77
N ASN A 261 -17.41 2.84 0.81
CA ASN A 261 -17.67 2.13 2.05
C ASN A 261 -16.32 1.80 2.71
N LEU A 262 -16.16 2.19 3.98
CA LEU A 262 -14.92 1.94 4.76
C LEU A 262 -15.10 0.87 5.83
N ARG A 263 -16.10 -0.01 5.68
CA ARG A 263 -16.52 -0.96 6.70
C ARG A 263 -16.39 -2.40 6.24
N VAL A 264 -16.45 -3.30 7.20
CA VAL A 264 -16.45 -4.74 6.92
C VAL A 264 -17.60 -5.14 5.98
N GLU A 265 -18.76 -4.46 6.00
CA GLU A 265 -19.87 -4.64 5.06
C GLU A 265 -19.49 -4.46 3.60
N THR A 266 -18.37 -3.82 3.32
CA THR A 266 -17.79 -3.69 1.97
C THR A 266 -17.59 -5.05 1.31
N TRP A 267 -17.13 -6.05 2.06
CA TRP A 267 -16.90 -7.39 1.54
C TRP A 267 -18.19 -8.08 1.15
N ASN A 268 -19.25 -7.93 1.95
CA ASN A 268 -20.59 -8.42 1.62
C ASN A 268 -21.18 -7.71 0.39
N ALA A 269 -20.92 -6.41 0.23
CA ALA A 269 -21.35 -5.68 -0.96
C ALA A 269 -20.64 -6.18 -2.23
N ILE A 270 -19.35 -6.48 -2.16
CA ILE A 270 -18.61 -7.11 -3.27
C ILE A 270 -19.17 -8.49 -3.57
N ALA A 271 -19.37 -9.33 -2.57
CA ALA A 271 -19.95 -10.65 -2.73
C ALA A 271 -21.27 -10.61 -3.50
N LYS A 272 -22.21 -9.75 -3.09
CA LYS A 272 -23.50 -9.57 -3.78
C LYS A 272 -23.34 -9.08 -5.22
N THR A 273 -22.33 -8.29 -5.48
CA THR A 273 -22.06 -7.74 -6.82
C THR A 273 -21.50 -8.82 -7.74
N LEU A 274 -20.63 -9.69 -7.23
CA LEU A 274 -20.07 -10.83 -7.96
C LEU A 274 -21.11 -11.90 -8.23
N ALA A 275 -21.98 -12.19 -7.26
CA ALA A 275 -23.04 -13.20 -7.40
C ALA A 275 -24.08 -12.86 -8.48
N ASN A 276 -24.19 -11.60 -8.90
CA ASN A 276 -25.18 -11.19 -9.89
C ASN A 276 -24.50 -10.78 -11.22
N PRO A 277 -24.43 -11.69 -12.19
CA PRO A 277 -23.73 -11.45 -13.45
C PRO A 277 -24.37 -10.34 -14.31
N THR A 278 -25.67 -10.04 -14.11
CA THR A 278 -26.39 -9.01 -14.84
C THR A 278 -26.49 -7.66 -14.11
N ALA A 279 -25.90 -7.57 -12.93
CA ALA A 279 -25.92 -6.32 -12.16
C ALA A 279 -25.23 -5.19 -12.94
N LYS A 280 -25.89 -4.04 -13.04
CA LYS A 280 -25.33 -2.83 -13.71
C LYS A 280 -23.95 -2.43 -13.20
N ARG A 281 -23.64 -2.71 -11.93
CA ARG A 281 -22.34 -2.48 -11.28
C ARG A 281 -21.60 -3.79 -10.99
N GLY A 282 -22.01 -4.91 -11.59
CA GLY A 282 -21.33 -6.18 -11.50
C GLY A 282 -19.99 -6.16 -12.23
N TRP A 283 -19.07 -7.00 -11.83
CA TRP A 283 -17.72 -7.02 -12.44
C TRP A 283 -17.76 -7.43 -13.90
N LEU A 284 -18.66 -8.34 -14.31
CA LEU A 284 -18.87 -8.70 -15.73
C LEU A 284 -19.34 -7.52 -16.58
N THR A 285 -20.15 -6.64 -16.00
CA THR A 285 -20.65 -5.45 -16.72
C THR A 285 -19.60 -4.33 -16.74
N LEU A 286 -18.86 -4.14 -15.63
CA LEU A 286 -17.88 -3.05 -15.50
C LEU A 286 -16.56 -3.35 -16.20
N PHE A 287 -16.16 -4.62 -16.21
CA PHE A 287 -14.89 -5.11 -16.77
C PHE A 287 -15.18 -6.09 -17.91
N ASN A 288 -15.87 -5.61 -18.93
CA ASN A 288 -16.39 -6.42 -20.02
C ASN A 288 -15.38 -6.71 -21.14
N GLU A 289 -14.17 -6.20 -21.04
CA GLU A 289 -13.07 -6.48 -21.98
C GLU A 289 -12.04 -7.41 -21.31
N GLY A 290 -11.45 -8.35 -22.05
CA GLY A 290 -10.51 -9.34 -21.52
C GLY A 290 -9.35 -8.73 -20.70
N TRP A 291 -8.75 -7.65 -21.20
CA TRP A 291 -7.70 -6.93 -20.48
C TRP A 291 -8.21 -6.27 -19.17
N GLN A 292 -9.47 -5.79 -19.12
CA GLN A 292 -10.03 -5.21 -17.91
C GLN A 292 -10.26 -6.27 -16.82
N LEU A 293 -10.75 -7.45 -17.23
CA LEU A 293 -10.88 -8.60 -16.34
C LEU A 293 -9.52 -9.01 -15.79
N PHE A 294 -8.54 -9.16 -16.66
CA PHE A 294 -7.18 -9.51 -16.27
C PHE A 294 -6.57 -8.50 -15.30
N ASP A 295 -6.68 -7.19 -15.61
CA ASP A 295 -6.20 -6.12 -14.74
C ASP A 295 -6.92 -6.13 -13.39
N THR A 296 -8.20 -6.45 -13.35
CA THR A 296 -9.00 -6.50 -12.12
C THR A 296 -8.60 -7.65 -11.24
N LEU A 297 -8.47 -8.86 -11.80
CA LEU A 297 -8.11 -10.07 -11.06
C LEU A 297 -6.67 -10.02 -10.53
N THR A 298 -5.73 -9.59 -11.36
CA THR A 298 -4.34 -9.44 -10.95
C THR A 298 -4.14 -8.31 -9.95
N ARG A 299 -4.90 -7.23 -10.06
CA ARG A 299 -4.91 -6.17 -9.05
C ARG A 299 -5.43 -6.67 -7.71
N LEU A 300 -6.52 -7.43 -7.71
CA LEU A 300 -7.04 -8.05 -6.49
C LEU A 300 -5.96 -8.90 -5.83
N HIS A 301 -5.32 -9.79 -6.58
CA HIS A 301 -4.21 -10.59 -6.09
C HIS A 301 -3.09 -9.72 -5.49
N ALA A 302 -2.62 -8.72 -6.24
CA ALA A 302 -1.53 -7.86 -5.79
C ALA A 302 -1.87 -7.07 -4.51
N GLN A 303 -3.09 -6.58 -4.38
CA GLN A 303 -3.52 -5.82 -3.21
C GLN A 303 -3.65 -6.68 -1.96
N ILE A 304 -4.02 -7.95 -2.11
CA ILE A 304 -4.08 -8.89 -0.99
C ILE A 304 -2.67 -9.30 -0.55
N THR A 305 -1.76 -9.58 -1.50
CA THR A 305 -0.53 -10.32 -1.22
C THR A 305 0.70 -9.45 -0.97
N PHE A 306 0.83 -8.30 -1.62
CA PHE A 306 2.08 -7.52 -1.52
C PHE A 306 1.95 -6.00 -1.60
N HIS A 307 0.75 -5.47 -1.75
CA HIS A 307 0.60 -4.01 -1.73
C HIS A 307 0.41 -3.48 -0.31
N ASN A 308 1.49 -3.03 0.33
CA ASN A 308 1.58 -2.68 1.75
C ASN A 308 1.25 -3.86 2.69
N SER A 309 1.51 -5.08 2.26
CA SER A 309 1.21 -6.31 2.98
C SER A 309 2.23 -7.39 2.65
N ASP A 310 2.38 -8.38 3.51
CA ASP A 310 3.07 -9.64 3.25
C ASP A 310 2.07 -10.82 3.18
N GLY A 311 0.95 -10.60 2.51
CA GLY A 311 -0.15 -11.56 2.42
C GLY A 311 -1.29 -11.25 3.38
N GLY A 312 -2.37 -12.04 3.26
CA GLY A 312 -3.53 -11.99 4.13
C GLY A 312 -4.25 -10.64 4.20
N ALA A 313 -4.04 -9.75 3.22
CA ALA A 313 -4.64 -8.43 3.21
C ALA A 313 -4.46 -7.66 4.54
N LEU A 314 -3.27 -7.71 5.14
CA LEU A 314 -2.88 -7.18 6.46
C LEU A 314 -3.47 -7.93 7.68
N ARG A 315 -4.34 -8.94 7.50
CA ARG A 315 -4.97 -9.63 8.64
C ARG A 315 -3.96 -10.45 9.40
N SER A 316 -2.96 -11.02 8.72
CA SER A 316 -1.82 -11.71 9.36
C SER A 316 -1.01 -10.74 10.23
N SER A 317 -0.65 -9.57 9.71
CA SER A 317 0.05 -8.55 10.50
C SER A 317 -0.79 -8.02 11.67
N TYR A 318 -2.12 -7.95 11.51
CA TYR A 318 -3.00 -7.56 12.62
C TYR A 318 -3.11 -8.66 13.68
N SER A 319 -3.02 -9.93 13.28
CA SER A 319 -2.87 -11.05 14.22
C SER A 319 -1.62 -10.89 15.09
N ASP A 320 -0.47 -10.60 14.46
CA ASP A 320 0.80 -10.38 15.17
C ASP A 320 0.69 -9.20 16.15
N PHE A 321 0.07 -8.10 15.71
CA PHE A 321 -0.24 -6.98 16.62
C PHE A 321 -1.07 -7.41 17.82
N LEU A 322 -2.12 -8.21 17.65
CA LEU A 322 -2.96 -8.66 18.76
C LEU A 322 -2.24 -9.64 19.70
N GLN A 323 -1.29 -10.44 19.18
CA GLN A 323 -0.41 -11.24 20.03
C GLN A 323 0.45 -10.33 20.95
N GLU A 324 1.14 -9.34 20.39
CA GLU A 324 1.90 -8.37 21.17
C GLU A 324 1.00 -7.57 22.13
N ALA A 325 -0.18 -7.15 21.68
CA ALA A 325 -1.17 -6.44 22.48
C ALA A 325 -1.65 -7.27 23.69
N SER A 326 -1.74 -8.59 23.53
CA SER A 326 -2.06 -9.50 24.63
C SER A 326 -1.09 -9.36 25.80
N ASP A 327 0.21 -9.30 25.51
CA ASP A 327 1.25 -9.17 26.51
C ASP A 327 1.31 -7.76 27.10
N ILE A 328 1.16 -6.73 26.26
CA ILE A 328 1.19 -5.33 26.67
C ILE A 328 -0.01 -5.00 27.58
N LEU A 329 -1.21 -5.44 27.22
CA LEU A 329 -2.46 -5.16 27.94
C LEU A 329 -2.74 -6.16 29.07
N LYS A 330 -1.96 -7.24 29.19
CA LYS A 330 -2.21 -8.36 30.10
C LYS A 330 -3.60 -8.99 29.91
N LYS A 331 -4.01 -9.12 28.64
CA LYS A 331 -5.31 -9.68 28.22
C LYS A 331 -5.09 -10.92 27.35
N PRO A 332 -4.89 -12.13 27.89
CA PRO A 332 -4.60 -13.34 27.11
C PRO A 332 -5.74 -13.75 26.16
N GLN A 333 -6.95 -13.25 26.36
CA GLN A 333 -8.07 -13.46 25.44
C GLN A 333 -7.80 -12.87 24.04
N LEU A 334 -6.94 -11.88 23.92
CA LEU A 334 -6.53 -11.30 22.64
C LEU A 334 -5.82 -12.32 21.73
N CYS A 335 -5.06 -13.28 22.29
CA CYS A 335 -4.43 -14.34 21.50
C CYS A 335 -5.45 -15.19 20.74
N LYS A 336 -6.62 -15.46 21.34
CA LYS A 336 -7.68 -16.18 20.65
C LYS A 336 -8.24 -15.42 19.46
N ILE A 337 -8.38 -14.10 19.59
CA ILE A 337 -8.84 -13.23 18.49
C ILE A 337 -7.74 -13.07 17.45
N ALA A 338 -6.47 -12.99 17.87
CA ALA A 338 -5.32 -13.00 16.97
C ALA A 338 -5.36 -14.22 16.03
N ASN A 339 -5.58 -15.42 16.59
CA ASN A 339 -5.72 -16.64 15.79
C ASN A 339 -6.90 -16.57 14.79
N GLN A 340 -8.00 -15.91 15.16
CA GLN A 340 -9.11 -15.67 14.21
C GLN A 340 -8.63 -14.78 13.05
N PHE A 341 -7.91 -13.70 13.31
CA PHE A 341 -7.36 -12.84 12.25
C PHE A 341 -6.29 -13.54 11.40
N ALA A 342 -5.46 -14.42 11.99
CA ALA A 342 -4.55 -15.27 11.21
C ALA A 342 -5.30 -16.15 10.20
N ASN A 343 -6.37 -16.81 10.64
CA ASN A 343 -7.21 -17.63 9.76
C ASN A 343 -7.91 -16.79 8.69
N ILE A 344 -8.37 -15.59 9.02
CA ILE A 344 -8.95 -14.66 8.04
C ILE A 344 -7.89 -14.23 7.02
N GLY A 345 -6.63 -14.05 7.44
CA GLY A 345 -5.50 -13.82 6.53
C GLY A 345 -5.35 -14.94 5.50
N ILE A 346 -5.42 -16.20 5.95
CA ILE A 346 -5.38 -17.37 5.05
C ILE A 346 -6.57 -17.33 4.05
N MET A 347 -7.78 -17.01 4.51
CA MET A 347 -8.95 -16.90 3.61
C MET A 347 -8.75 -15.82 2.53
N TRP A 348 -8.09 -14.70 2.85
CA TRP A 348 -7.72 -13.68 1.87
C TRP A 348 -6.67 -14.17 0.88
N ASP A 349 -5.65 -14.92 1.34
CA ASP A 349 -4.64 -15.50 0.47
C ASP A 349 -5.26 -16.54 -0.48
N ASP A 350 -6.18 -17.38 -0.01
CA ASP A 350 -6.96 -18.30 -0.82
C ASP A 350 -7.74 -17.55 -1.91
N LEU A 351 -8.45 -16.47 -1.56
CA LEU A 351 -9.17 -15.63 -2.52
C LEU A 351 -8.22 -15.04 -3.58
N SER A 352 -6.99 -14.69 -3.19
CA SER A 352 -6.00 -14.17 -4.12
C SER A 352 -5.54 -15.21 -5.14
N VAL A 353 -5.52 -16.48 -4.74
CA VAL A 353 -5.23 -17.62 -5.63
C VAL A 353 -6.44 -17.94 -6.50
N GLU A 354 -7.66 -17.94 -5.94
CA GLU A 354 -8.91 -18.13 -6.69
C GLU A 354 -9.05 -17.09 -7.83
N ALA A 355 -8.66 -15.84 -7.58
CA ALA A 355 -8.70 -14.79 -8.60
C ALA A 355 -7.81 -15.07 -9.82
N LEU A 356 -6.71 -15.82 -9.64
CA LEU A 356 -5.75 -16.19 -10.67
C LEU A 356 -5.45 -17.69 -10.57
N PRO A 357 -6.42 -18.56 -10.95
CA PRO A 357 -6.41 -19.97 -10.65
C PRO A 357 -5.30 -20.76 -11.35
N ASP A 358 -4.92 -21.89 -10.75
CA ASP A 358 -3.82 -22.74 -11.21
C ASP A 358 -4.13 -23.54 -12.50
N ASP A 359 -5.38 -23.81 -12.75
CA ASP A 359 -5.87 -24.55 -13.93
C ASP A 359 -5.97 -23.71 -15.19
N THR A 360 -5.77 -22.39 -15.07
CA THR A 360 -5.76 -21.43 -16.18
C THR A 360 -4.34 -20.91 -16.40
N PRO A 361 -3.59 -21.48 -17.36
CA PRO A 361 -2.13 -21.25 -17.51
C PRO A 361 -1.70 -19.79 -17.58
N GLN A 362 -2.45 -18.94 -18.29
CA GLN A 362 -2.14 -17.50 -18.44
C GLN A 362 -2.33 -16.76 -17.10
N LEU A 363 -3.39 -17.05 -16.37
CA LEU A 363 -3.67 -16.42 -15.08
C LEU A 363 -2.68 -16.89 -14.00
N GLN A 364 -2.37 -18.20 -13.98
CA GLN A 364 -1.32 -18.75 -13.12
C GLN A 364 0.04 -18.11 -13.41
N ALA A 365 0.42 -18.00 -14.71
CA ALA A 365 1.68 -17.39 -15.12
C ALA A 365 1.78 -15.93 -14.68
N ALA A 366 0.69 -15.15 -14.79
CA ALA A 366 0.62 -13.77 -14.31
C ALA A 366 0.83 -13.70 -12.79
N ARG A 367 0.16 -14.55 -12.01
CA ARG A 367 0.32 -14.64 -10.56
C ARG A 367 1.76 -14.93 -10.15
N ARG A 368 2.34 -16.00 -10.70
CA ARG A 368 3.74 -16.39 -10.38
C ARG A 368 4.74 -15.29 -10.76
N THR A 369 4.54 -14.65 -11.91
CA THR A 369 5.42 -13.58 -12.37
C THR A 369 5.31 -12.34 -11.47
N ALA A 370 4.11 -12.00 -10.99
CA ALA A 370 3.91 -10.90 -10.05
C ALA A 370 4.57 -11.19 -8.69
N GLN A 371 4.46 -12.42 -8.19
CA GLN A 371 5.13 -12.87 -6.96
C GLN A 371 6.66 -12.82 -7.11
N GLU A 372 7.21 -13.30 -8.22
CA GLU A 372 8.64 -13.21 -8.52
C GLU A 372 9.12 -11.76 -8.57
N TRP A 373 8.38 -10.90 -9.25
CA TRP A 373 8.71 -9.48 -9.33
C TRP A 373 8.81 -8.85 -7.94
N ASN A 374 7.82 -9.11 -7.08
CA ASN A 374 7.78 -8.56 -5.73
C ASN A 374 8.95 -9.08 -4.86
N ALA A 375 9.23 -10.37 -4.90
CA ALA A 375 10.35 -10.98 -4.18
C ALA A 375 11.70 -10.39 -4.62
N LEU A 376 11.92 -10.27 -5.93
CA LEU A 376 13.11 -9.67 -6.50
C LEU A 376 13.29 -8.22 -6.05
N PHE A 377 12.21 -7.43 -6.09
CA PHE A 377 12.25 -6.04 -5.67
C PHE A 377 12.57 -5.91 -4.18
N LYS A 378 11.90 -6.66 -3.31
CA LYS A 378 12.13 -6.61 -1.85
C LYS A 378 13.58 -6.93 -1.50
N ILE A 379 14.15 -7.99 -2.08
CA ILE A 379 15.48 -8.51 -1.70
C ILE A 379 16.61 -7.73 -2.37
N HIS A 380 16.47 -7.38 -3.63
CA HIS A 380 17.57 -6.89 -4.47
C HIS A 380 17.39 -5.43 -4.91
N GLY A 381 16.17 -4.86 -4.79
CA GLY A 381 15.87 -3.51 -5.26
C GLY A 381 16.30 -3.31 -6.71
N GLU A 382 16.97 -2.19 -6.98
CA GLU A 382 17.43 -1.84 -8.33
C GLU A 382 18.53 -2.75 -8.91
N ALA A 383 19.27 -3.46 -8.06
CA ALA A 383 20.28 -4.41 -8.54
C ALA A 383 19.65 -5.54 -9.39
N ALA A 384 18.35 -5.83 -9.18
CA ALA A 384 17.60 -6.78 -9.99
C ALA A 384 16.92 -6.18 -11.23
N LYS A 385 17.20 -4.92 -11.59
CA LYS A 385 16.45 -4.17 -12.63
C LYS A 385 16.18 -4.98 -13.92
N LYS A 386 17.19 -5.67 -14.49
CA LYS A 386 16.97 -6.46 -15.71
C LYS A 386 15.92 -7.56 -15.53
N ARG A 387 15.92 -8.24 -14.36
CA ARG A 387 14.97 -9.30 -14.04
C ARG A 387 13.59 -8.72 -13.76
N LEU A 388 13.53 -7.58 -13.08
CA LEU A 388 12.28 -6.84 -12.84
C LEU A 388 11.65 -6.39 -14.15
N ASP A 389 12.43 -5.84 -15.08
CA ASP A 389 11.96 -5.44 -16.40
C ASP A 389 11.47 -6.66 -17.21
N ALA A 390 12.19 -7.79 -17.18
CA ALA A 390 11.78 -9.01 -17.86
C ALA A 390 10.45 -9.57 -17.31
N ALA A 391 10.29 -9.60 -16.00
CA ALA A 391 9.04 -10.03 -15.36
C ALA A 391 7.88 -9.08 -15.72
N ALA A 392 8.12 -7.77 -15.75
CA ALA A 392 7.15 -6.78 -16.18
C ALA A 392 6.72 -6.97 -17.63
N MET A 393 7.67 -7.20 -18.54
CA MET A 393 7.38 -7.48 -19.95
C MET A 393 6.58 -8.77 -20.12
N LYS A 394 6.91 -9.83 -19.37
CA LYS A 394 6.17 -11.09 -19.41
C LYS A 394 4.70 -10.90 -19.03
N ILE A 395 4.42 -10.12 -17.99
CA ILE A 395 3.04 -9.79 -17.61
C ILE A 395 2.33 -9.02 -18.72
N GLN A 396 3.00 -8.07 -19.38
CA GLN A 396 2.43 -7.33 -20.50
C GLN A 396 2.12 -8.24 -21.70
N THR A 397 3.00 -9.20 -22.00
CA THR A 397 2.75 -10.19 -23.06
C THR A 397 1.50 -11.02 -22.74
N ILE A 398 1.41 -11.57 -21.51
CA ILE A 398 0.22 -12.32 -21.07
C ILE A 398 -1.04 -11.44 -21.20
N ARG A 399 -0.95 -10.18 -20.77
CA ARG A 399 -2.08 -9.25 -20.86
C ARG A 399 -2.52 -9.01 -22.30
N ALA A 400 -1.60 -8.86 -23.25
CA ALA A 400 -1.93 -8.70 -24.65
C ALA A 400 -2.62 -9.96 -25.19
N GLU A 401 -2.11 -11.15 -24.90
CA GLU A 401 -2.72 -12.42 -25.28
C GLU A 401 -4.15 -12.57 -24.76
N VAL A 402 -4.38 -12.31 -23.47
CA VAL A 402 -5.73 -12.42 -22.87
C VAL A 402 -6.67 -11.28 -23.30
N SER A 403 -6.14 -10.18 -23.85
CA SER A 403 -6.95 -9.10 -24.43
C SER A 403 -7.60 -9.51 -25.74
N GLU A 404 -6.93 -10.34 -26.52
CA GLU A 404 -7.47 -10.89 -27.76
C GLU A 404 -8.49 -11.99 -27.49
N THR A 405 -8.17 -12.89 -26.55
CA THR A 405 -9.03 -14.00 -26.16
C THR A 405 -8.85 -14.29 -24.67
N PHE A 406 -9.86 -13.97 -23.87
CA PHE A 406 -9.81 -14.25 -22.46
C PHE A 406 -9.84 -15.78 -22.23
N PRO A 407 -8.98 -16.35 -21.35
CA PRO A 407 -8.77 -17.80 -21.24
C PRO A 407 -9.92 -18.57 -20.60
N LEU A 408 -10.94 -17.89 -20.11
CA LEU A 408 -12.16 -18.47 -19.56
C LEU A 408 -13.37 -18.13 -20.42
N THR A 409 -14.23 -19.09 -20.65
CA THR A 409 -15.55 -18.87 -21.25
C THR A 409 -16.43 -18.06 -20.30
N GLU A 410 -17.49 -17.45 -20.80
CA GLU A 410 -18.45 -16.71 -19.97
C GLU A 410 -19.01 -17.57 -18.82
N LYS A 411 -19.30 -18.83 -19.09
CA LYS A 411 -19.79 -19.78 -18.08
C LYS A 411 -18.75 -20.04 -16.98
N GLU A 412 -17.49 -20.24 -17.34
CA GLU A 412 -16.38 -20.45 -16.39
C GLU A 412 -16.11 -19.18 -15.58
N LEU A 413 -16.18 -18.01 -16.22
CA LEU A 413 -16.03 -16.73 -15.56
C LEU A 413 -17.15 -16.44 -14.55
N ILE A 414 -18.40 -16.79 -14.88
CA ILE A 414 -19.52 -16.72 -13.95
C ILE A 414 -19.29 -17.65 -12.76
N ALA A 415 -18.82 -18.88 -12.99
CA ALA A 415 -18.50 -19.83 -11.93
C ALA A 415 -17.40 -19.28 -11.02
N LEU A 416 -16.29 -18.79 -11.59
CA LEU A 416 -15.20 -18.15 -10.84
C LEU A 416 -15.73 -17.02 -9.94
N PHE A 417 -16.58 -16.15 -10.48
CA PHE A 417 -17.13 -15.03 -9.69
C PHE A 417 -18.13 -15.49 -8.62
N GLN A 418 -18.82 -16.60 -8.81
CA GLN A 418 -19.65 -17.21 -7.78
C GLN A 418 -18.81 -17.78 -6.62
N ASP A 419 -17.69 -18.44 -6.93
CA ASP A 419 -16.75 -18.96 -5.92
C ASP A 419 -16.12 -17.80 -5.14
N MET A 420 -15.60 -16.79 -5.83
CA MET A 420 -15.09 -15.58 -5.19
C MET A 420 -16.15 -14.85 -4.35
N SER A 421 -17.42 -14.80 -4.82
CA SER A 421 -18.54 -14.23 -4.06
C SER A 421 -18.73 -14.96 -2.73
N THR A 422 -18.73 -16.29 -2.78
CA THR A 422 -18.85 -17.14 -1.58
C THR A 422 -17.70 -16.86 -0.62
N ARG A 423 -16.46 -16.79 -1.12
CA ARG A 423 -15.28 -16.48 -0.30
C ARG A 423 -15.35 -15.10 0.33
N PHE A 424 -15.75 -14.06 -0.41
CA PHE A 424 -15.95 -12.71 0.15
C PHE A 424 -17.02 -12.69 1.26
N ALA A 425 -18.10 -13.48 1.11
CA ALA A 425 -19.14 -13.58 2.13
C ALA A 425 -18.63 -14.29 3.39
N GLU A 426 -17.84 -15.36 3.24
CA GLU A 426 -17.21 -16.09 4.35
C GLU A 426 -16.23 -15.18 5.11
N ILE A 427 -15.38 -14.44 4.40
CA ILE A 427 -14.45 -13.47 4.98
C ILE A 427 -15.22 -12.38 5.76
N TYR A 428 -16.29 -11.85 5.18
CA TYR A 428 -17.13 -10.85 5.84
C TYR A 428 -17.67 -11.36 7.19
N GLU A 429 -18.25 -12.55 7.23
CA GLU A 429 -18.80 -13.10 8.49
C GLU A 429 -17.69 -13.40 9.50
N ALA A 430 -16.53 -13.93 9.07
CA ALA A 430 -15.40 -14.18 9.94
C ALA A 430 -14.84 -12.89 10.56
N GLU A 431 -14.61 -11.85 9.75
CA GLU A 431 -14.14 -10.54 10.24
C GLU A 431 -15.14 -9.90 11.20
N LYS A 432 -16.41 -9.94 10.87
CA LYS A 432 -17.48 -9.38 11.72
C LYS A 432 -17.54 -10.06 13.10
N ILE A 433 -17.38 -11.39 13.14
CA ILE A 433 -17.32 -12.16 14.40
C ILE A 433 -16.09 -11.75 15.20
N ALA A 434 -14.90 -11.72 14.59
CA ALA A 434 -13.65 -11.35 15.25
C ALA A 434 -13.67 -9.90 15.79
N LEU A 435 -14.19 -8.95 15.00
CA LEU A 435 -14.32 -7.55 15.41
C LEU A 435 -15.32 -7.38 16.58
N LYS A 436 -16.45 -8.10 16.58
CA LYS A 436 -17.39 -8.09 17.72
C LYS A 436 -16.76 -8.66 18.98
N ALA A 437 -16.01 -9.77 18.84
CA ALA A 437 -15.28 -10.35 19.96
C ALA A 437 -14.24 -9.37 20.53
N LEU A 438 -13.52 -8.67 19.65
CA LEU A 438 -12.54 -7.65 20.02
C LEU A 438 -13.21 -6.46 20.73
N LYS A 439 -14.36 -5.98 20.22
CA LYS A 439 -15.15 -4.91 20.86
C LYS A 439 -15.55 -5.25 22.28
N ASN A 440 -15.94 -6.50 22.54
CA ASN A 440 -16.38 -6.94 23.86
C ASN A 440 -15.23 -7.06 24.88
N LEU A 441 -13.97 -7.05 24.42
CA LEU A 441 -12.79 -7.09 25.30
C LEU A 441 -12.23 -5.70 25.65
N LEU A 442 -12.62 -4.66 24.97
CA LEU A 442 -12.17 -3.27 25.23
C LEU A 442 -12.83 -2.67 26.45
#